data_feb35a03fc99f0b764f79a72de488ae7
#
_entry.id   feb35a03fc99f0b764f79a72de488ae7
#
_cell.length_a   1.000
_cell.length_b   1.000
_cell.length_c   1.000
_cell.angle_alpha   90.00
_cell.angle_beta   90.00
_cell.angle_gamma   90.00
#
_symmetry.space_group_name_H-M   'P 1'
#
loop_
_entity.id
_entity.type
_entity.pdbx_description
1 polymer ?
#
loop_
_entity_poly.entity_id
_entity_poly.type
_entity_poly.pdbx_seq_one_letter_code
_entity_poly.pdbx_strand_id
1 'polypeptide(L)'
;MLNKIGLIGGGFIGGVLTQEIVQRRLAREVGLSDPAPFVNPDDPPERQEVAAKQSVAKGKCLDIAEGLPTIRSDVRCVGSKDYSALAGADLVINTAGVPRKARPDGTFPTREELLTINLKVSKQVAEGIKEFCPNATIISVANPLDAIVYTLDKALTPPKNKLVGMAGQL
;
A
#
# COMPACT_ATOMS: atom_id res chain seq x y z
N MET A 1 -5.23 20.85 -4.44
CA MET A 1 -4.47 19.70 -4.95
C MET A 1 -3.28 19.48 -4.01
N LEU A 2 -3.11 18.26 -3.49
CA LEU A 2 -1.96 17.91 -2.64
C LEU A 2 -0.67 17.88 -3.47
N ASN A 3 0.48 18.03 -2.83
CA ASN A 3 1.75 17.86 -3.55
C ASN A 3 1.98 16.36 -3.80
N LYS A 4 1.82 15.52 -2.78
CA LYS A 4 2.07 14.08 -2.93
C LYS A 4 1.11 13.24 -2.09
N ILE A 5 0.58 12.18 -2.72
CA ILE A 5 -0.15 11.10 -2.05
C ILE A 5 0.69 9.83 -2.12
N GLY A 6 0.96 9.23 -0.97
CA GLY A 6 1.60 7.91 -0.87
C GLY A 6 0.57 6.81 -0.70
N LEU A 7 0.76 5.69 -1.39
CA LEU A 7 -0.01 4.47 -1.17
C LEU A 7 0.92 3.34 -0.72
N ILE A 8 0.44 2.56 0.24
CA ILE A 8 1.14 1.37 0.72
C ILE A 8 0.29 0.14 0.41
N GLY A 9 0.90 -0.82 -0.30
CA GLY A 9 0.26 -2.01 -0.81
C GLY A 9 -0.10 -1.89 -2.29
N GLY A 10 0.67 -2.57 -3.15
CA GLY A 10 0.47 -2.61 -4.61
C GLY A 10 -0.52 -3.67 -5.07
N GLY A 11 -1.35 -4.21 -4.18
CA GLY A 11 -2.40 -5.17 -4.49
C GLY A 11 -3.50 -4.58 -5.39
N PHE A 12 -4.66 -5.26 -5.45
CA PHE A 12 -5.77 -4.82 -6.29
C PHE A 12 -6.28 -3.43 -5.87
N ILE A 13 -6.60 -3.25 -4.59
CA ILE A 13 -7.13 -1.98 -4.07
C ILE A 13 -6.14 -0.83 -4.27
N GLY A 14 -4.88 -1.02 -3.86
CA GLY A 14 -3.87 0.03 -4.00
C GLY A 14 -3.58 0.41 -5.45
N GLY A 15 -3.58 -0.56 -6.37
CA GLY A 15 -3.42 -0.30 -7.80
C GLY A 15 -4.57 0.53 -8.38
N VAL A 16 -5.82 0.16 -8.09
CA VAL A 16 -7.02 0.90 -8.53
C VAL A 16 -7.03 2.31 -7.94
N LEU A 17 -6.76 2.45 -6.63
CA LEU A 17 -6.69 3.78 -5.99
C LEU A 17 -5.59 4.65 -6.61
N THR A 18 -4.42 4.09 -6.90
CA THR A 18 -3.34 4.82 -7.58
C THR A 18 -3.83 5.38 -8.92
N GLN A 19 -4.49 4.56 -9.72
CA GLN A 19 -5.04 4.96 -11.01
C GLN A 19 -6.11 6.06 -10.86
N GLU A 20 -7.05 5.89 -9.94
CA GLU A 20 -8.12 6.88 -9.68
C GLU A 20 -7.57 8.24 -9.22
N ILE A 21 -6.57 8.23 -8.33
CA ILE A 21 -5.94 9.46 -7.84
C ILE A 21 -5.25 10.21 -8.99
N VAL A 22 -4.55 9.47 -9.86
CA VAL A 22 -3.85 10.01 -11.02
C VAL A 22 -4.84 10.55 -12.06
N GLN A 23 -5.90 9.81 -12.38
CA GLN A 23 -6.95 10.23 -13.33
C GLN A 23 -7.67 11.49 -12.86
N ARG A 24 -7.98 11.55 -11.56
CA ARG A 24 -8.67 12.71 -10.95
C ARG A 24 -7.73 13.85 -10.60
N ARG A 25 -6.43 13.69 -10.81
CA ARG A 25 -5.40 14.70 -10.51
C ARG A 25 -5.47 15.23 -9.07
N LEU A 26 -5.64 14.34 -8.10
CA LEU A 26 -5.80 14.72 -6.69
C LEU A 26 -4.49 15.19 -6.06
N ALA A 27 -3.36 14.79 -6.63
CA ALA A 27 -2.02 15.22 -6.23
C ALA A 27 -1.15 15.46 -7.46
N ARG A 28 -0.03 16.17 -7.29
CA ARG A 28 0.98 16.36 -8.34
C ARG A 28 1.84 15.12 -8.54
N GLU A 29 2.05 14.37 -7.46
CA GLU A 29 2.79 13.11 -7.47
C GLU A 29 2.04 12.04 -6.67
N VAL A 30 2.09 10.82 -7.16
CA VAL A 30 1.59 9.63 -6.46
C VAL A 30 2.74 8.64 -6.30
N GLY A 31 3.02 8.26 -5.06
CA GLY A 31 4.00 7.24 -4.71
C GLY A 31 3.30 5.94 -4.32
N LEU A 32 3.62 4.83 -4.99
CA LEU A 32 3.13 3.50 -4.63
C LEU A 32 4.28 2.66 -4.08
N SER A 33 4.16 2.23 -2.83
CA SER A 33 5.13 1.37 -2.15
C SER A 33 4.55 -0.01 -1.91
N ASP A 34 5.26 -1.05 -2.34
CA ASP A 34 4.89 -2.44 -2.03
C ASP A 34 6.15 -3.26 -1.73
N PRO A 35 6.50 -3.44 -0.46
CA PRO A 35 7.64 -4.26 -0.04
C PRO A 35 7.43 -5.76 -0.28
N ALA A 36 6.18 -6.21 -0.44
CA ALA A 36 5.89 -7.61 -0.64
C ALA A 36 6.37 -8.08 -2.03
N PRO A 37 7.14 -9.16 -2.13
CA PRO A 37 7.47 -9.76 -3.41
C PRO A 37 6.21 -10.42 -4.00
N PHE A 38 5.99 -10.24 -5.29
CA PHE A 38 4.99 -11.02 -6.01
C PHE A 38 5.62 -12.32 -6.47
N VAL A 39 5.54 -13.34 -5.64
CA VAL A 39 6.02 -14.69 -5.94
C VAL A 39 4.82 -15.63 -6.00
N ASN A 40 4.61 -16.26 -7.16
CA ASN A 40 3.64 -17.34 -7.26
C ASN A 40 4.30 -18.63 -6.75
N PRO A 41 3.76 -19.27 -5.68
CA PRO A 41 4.34 -20.50 -5.13
C PRO A 41 4.32 -21.67 -6.11
N ASP A 42 3.45 -21.64 -7.14
CA ASP A 42 3.33 -22.68 -8.14
C ASP A 42 4.34 -22.53 -9.29
N ASP A 43 5.08 -21.41 -9.34
CA ASP A 43 6.11 -21.20 -10.35
C ASP A 43 7.39 -22.01 -10.04
N PRO A 44 8.17 -22.40 -11.08
CA PRO A 44 9.48 -23.00 -10.88
C PRO A 44 10.41 -22.09 -10.05
N PRO A 45 11.35 -22.64 -9.24
CA PRO A 45 12.22 -21.87 -8.36
C PRO A 45 12.95 -20.70 -9.03
N GLU A 46 13.42 -20.92 -10.26
CA GLU A 46 14.10 -19.88 -11.05
C GLU A 46 13.18 -18.66 -11.33
N ARG A 47 11.90 -18.90 -11.62
CA ARG A 47 10.91 -17.83 -11.82
C ARG A 47 10.56 -17.14 -10.50
N GLN A 48 10.50 -17.90 -9.41
CA GLN A 48 10.27 -17.33 -8.08
C GLN A 48 11.41 -16.37 -7.69
N GLU A 49 12.67 -16.72 -7.97
CA GLU A 49 13.80 -15.82 -7.74
C GLU A 49 13.73 -14.52 -8.56
N VAL A 50 13.35 -14.62 -9.82
CA VAL A 50 13.16 -13.45 -10.69
C VAL A 50 12.01 -12.59 -10.18
N ALA A 51 10.87 -13.19 -9.85
CA ALA A 51 9.71 -12.49 -9.31
C ALA A 51 10.00 -11.80 -7.98
N ALA A 52 10.81 -12.43 -7.10
CA ALA A 52 11.22 -11.83 -5.83
C ALA A 52 12.05 -10.54 -6.01
N LYS A 53 12.74 -10.40 -7.15
CA LYS A 53 13.51 -9.19 -7.50
C LYS A 53 12.66 -8.11 -8.15
N GLN A 54 11.48 -8.44 -8.67
CA GLN A 54 10.57 -7.50 -9.34
C GLN A 54 9.77 -6.68 -8.32
N SER A 55 9.28 -5.53 -8.75
CA SER A 55 8.42 -4.66 -7.96
C SER A 55 7.07 -4.50 -8.65
N VAL A 56 6.03 -5.03 -8.02
CA VAL A 56 4.63 -4.84 -8.47
C VAL A 56 4.30 -3.36 -8.54
N ALA A 57 4.73 -2.58 -7.55
CA ALA A 57 4.49 -1.15 -7.51
C ALA A 57 5.13 -0.41 -8.69
N LYS A 58 6.37 -0.76 -9.06
CA LYS A 58 7.04 -0.17 -10.22
C LYS A 58 6.32 -0.49 -11.53
N GLY A 59 5.93 -1.76 -11.73
CA GLY A 59 5.19 -2.17 -12.92
C GLY A 59 3.88 -1.42 -13.05
N LYS A 60 3.06 -1.37 -12.00
CA LYS A 60 1.79 -0.65 -12.01
C LYS A 60 1.94 0.85 -12.27
N CYS A 61 2.94 1.49 -11.64
CA CYS A 61 3.18 2.92 -11.90
C CYS A 61 3.67 3.16 -13.33
N LEU A 62 4.41 2.24 -13.92
CA LEU A 62 4.81 2.33 -15.33
C LEU A 62 3.58 2.22 -16.25
N ASP A 63 2.74 1.20 -16.07
CA ASP A 63 1.51 1.01 -16.85
C ASP A 63 0.60 2.26 -16.77
N ILE A 64 0.44 2.81 -15.56
CA ILE A 64 -0.35 4.03 -15.35
C ILE A 64 0.29 5.21 -16.08
N ALA A 65 1.62 5.37 -15.97
CA ALA A 65 2.34 6.47 -16.59
C ALA A 65 2.25 6.44 -18.13
N GLU A 66 2.29 5.27 -18.74
CA GLU A 66 2.12 5.10 -20.19
C GLU A 66 0.71 5.51 -20.66
N GLY A 67 -0.31 5.34 -19.81
CA GLY A 67 -1.68 5.76 -20.09
C GLY A 67 -1.96 7.27 -19.88
N LEU A 68 -1.10 8.02 -19.17
CA LEU A 68 -1.34 9.42 -18.81
C LEU A 68 -1.57 10.36 -20.01
N PRO A 69 -0.85 10.24 -21.14
CA PRO A 69 -1.09 11.10 -22.29
C PRO A 69 -2.52 10.99 -22.83
N THR A 70 -3.14 9.81 -22.77
CA THR A 70 -4.51 9.58 -23.30
C THR A 70 -5.56 10.35 -22.51
N ILE A 71 -5.32 10.56 -21.20
CA ILE A 71 -6.20 11.30 -20.30
C ILE A 71 -5.70 12.73 -20.02
N ARG A 72 -4.66 13.16 -20.72
CA ARG A 72 -4.03 14.48 -20.58
C ARG A 72 -3.63 14.79 -19.13
N SER A 73 -3.16 13.78 -18.38
CA SER A 73 -2.69 13.97 -17.02
C SER A 73 -1.18 14.13 -17.00
N ASP A 74 -0.69 15.04 -16.18
CA ASP A 74 0.72 15.33 -15.92
C ASP A 74 1.17 14.87 -14.50
N VAL A 75 0.33 14.09 -13.83
CA VAL A 75 0.65 13.56 -12.50
C VAL A 75 1.81 12.56 -12.60
N ARG A 76 2.80 12.76 -11.77
CA ARG A 76 3.93 11.83 -11.69
C ARG A 76 3.55 10.60 -10.86
N CYS A 77 3.69 9.40 -11.41
CA CYS A 77 3.50 8.14 -10.70
C CYS A 77 4.84 7.45 -10.47
N VAL A 78 5.17 7.15 -9.21
CA VAL A 78 6.46 6.55 -8.81
C VAL A 78 6.20 5.31 -7.97
N GLY A 79 6.69 4.15 -8.43
CA GLY A 79 6.62 2.90 -7.68
C GLY A 79 7.95 2.52 -7.02
N SER A 80 7.90 1.95 -5.82
CA SER A 80 9.10 1.37 -5.18
C SER A 80 8.80 0.02 -4.53
N LYS A 81 9.86 -0.78 -4.38
CA LYS A 81 9.85 -2.05 -3.65
C LYS A 81 10.02 -1.85 -2.12
N ASP A 82 10.32 -0.64 -1.72
CA ASP A 82 10.47 -0.19 -0.34
C ASP A 82 9.54 0.99 -0.06
N TYR A 83 9.70 1.65 1.06
CA TYR A 83 8.89 2.82 1.40
C TYR A 83 9.39 4.14 0.83
N SER A 84 10.46 4.15 0.04
CA SER A 84 11.07 5.38 -0.51
C SER A 84 10.13 6.20 -1.40
N ALA A 85 9.18 5.55 -2.10
CA ALA A 85 8.17 6.24 -2.88
C ALA A 85 7.23 7.12 -2.03
N LEU A 86 7.18 6.94 -0.70
CA LEU A 86 6.38 7.76 0.23
C LEU A 86 7.07 9.07 0.60
N ALA A 87 8.36 9.24 0.32
CA ALA A 87 9.13 10.38 0.81
C ALA A 87 8.45 11.72 0.47
N GLY A 88 8.17 12.52 1.51
CA GLY A 88 7.50 13.80 1.38
C GLY A 88 6.00 13.76 1.09
N ALA A 89 5.32 12.63 1.30
CA ALA A 89 3.88 12.55 1.12
C ALA A 89 3.12 13.39 2.16
N ASP A 90 2.10 14.13 1.69
CA ASP A 90 1.17 14.89 2.54
C ASP A 90 0.09 13.99 3.13
N LEU A 91 -0.30 12.97 2.36
CA LEU A 91 -1.30 11.98 2.70
C LEU A 91 -0.78 10.58 2.36
N VAL A 92 -0.99 9.63 3.26
CA VAL A 92 -0.71 8.21 3.05
C VAL A 92 -2.01 7.42 3.11
N ILE A 93 -2.25 6.57 2.11
CA ILE A 93 -3.35 5.61 2.12
C ILE A 93 -2.77 4.21 2.32
N ASN A 94 -3.05 3.61 3.47
CA ASN A 94 -2.59 2.27 3.79
C ASN A 94 -3.61 1.22 3.36
N THR A 95 -3.25 0.44 2.34
CA THR A 95 -4.01 -0.72 1.86
C THR A 95 -3.26 -2.03 2.10
N ALA A 96 -2.10 -1.98 2.78
CA ALA A 96 -1.25 -3.14 2.99
C ALA A 96 -1.85 -4.11 3.99
N GLY A 97 -1.93 -5.36 3.61
CA GLY A 97 -2.41 -6.44 4.44
C GLY A 97 -2.51 -7.74 3.66
N VAL A 98 -2.39 -8.86 4.36
CA VAL A 98 -2.54 -10.19 3.77
C VAL A 98 -4.03 -10.55 3.78
N PRO A 99 -4.65 -10.77 2.61
CA PRO A 99 -6.05 -11.18 2.53
C PRO A 99 -6.23 -12.63 2.96
N ARG A 100 -7.44 -12.98 3.41
CA ARG A 100 -7.80 -14.37 3.71
C ARG A 100 -7.96 -15.16 2.43
N LYS A 101 -6.93 -15.94 2.07
CA LYS A 101 -6.94 -16.83 0.91
C LYS A 101 -6.86 -18.28 1.38
N ALA A 102 -7.44 -19.19 0.60
CA ALA A 102 -7.27 -20.63 0.82
C ALA A 102 -5.79 -21.01 0.66
N ARG A 103 -5.31 -21.90 1.52
CA ARG A 103 -4.00 -22.54 1.40
C ARG A 103 -4.06 -23.61 0.31
N PRO A 104 -2.92 -24.12 -0.17
CA PRO A 104 -2.87 -25.19 -1.16
C PRO A 104 -3.62 -26.47 -0.73
N ASP A 105 -3.73 -26.73 0.57
CA ASP A 105 -4.49 -27.82 1.17
C ASP A 105 -6.01 -27.57 1.26
N GLY A 106 -6.49 -26.45 0.75
CA GLY A 106 -7.90 -26.03 0.79
C GLY A 106 -8.37 -25.45 2.12
N THR A 107 -7.52 -25.38 3.14
CA THR A 107 -7.84 -24.76 4.42
C THR A 107 -7.72 -23.24 4.35
N PHE A 108 -8.39 -22.53 5.26
CA PHE A 108 -8.25 -21.08 5.40
C PHE A 108 -7.51 -20.75 6.69
N PRO A 109 -6.65 -19.72 6.68
CA PRO A 109 -6.06 -19.23 7.92
C PRO A 109 -7.15 -18.77 8.90
N THR A 110 -6.93 -18.99 10.18
CA THR A 110 -7.82 -18.51 11.23
C THR A 110 -7.80 -16.97 11.29
N ARG A 111 -8.80 -16.37 11.94
CA ARG A 111 -8.83 -14.92 12.15
C ARG A 111 -7.65 -14.44 13.00
N GLU A 112 -7.23 -15.24 13.98
CA GLU A 112 -6.11 -14.94 14.89
C GLU A 112 -4.77 -14.98 14.15
N GLU A 113 -4.57 -15.99 13.28
CA GLU A 113 -3.38 -16.07 12.43
C GLU A 113 -3.28 -14.85 11.52
N LEU A 114 -4.37 -14.48 10.84
CA LEU A 114 -4.41 -13.30 9.98
C LEU A 114 -4.18 -12.00 10.74
N LEU A 115 -4.77 -11.88 11.93
CA LEU A 115 -4.53 -10.74 12.81
C LEU A 115 -3.04 -10.62 13.13
N THR A 116 -2.41 -11.71 13.57
CA THR A 116 -0.99 -11.73 13.93
C THR A 116 -0.10 -11.30 12.76
N ILE A 117 -0.39 -11.81 11.55
CA ILE A 117 0.37 -11.45 10.34
C ILE A 117 0.17 -9.97 10.02
N ASN A 118 -1.08 -9.49 10.00
CA ASN A 118 -1.39 -8.12 9.62
C ASN A 118 -0.91 -7.08 10.65
N LEU A 119 -0.81 -7.45 11.92
CA LEU A 119 -0.17 -6.59 12.94
C LEU A 119 1.34 -6.44 12.69
N LYS A 120 2.03 -7.49 12.26
CA LYS A 120 3.45 -7.39 11.85
C LYS A 120 3.62 -6.48 10.64
N VAL A 121 2.78 -6.63 9.61
CA VAL A 121 2.76 -5.74 8.45
C VAL A 121 2.53 -4.30 8.87
N SER A 122 1.56 -4.04 9.76
CA SER A 122 1.25 -2.69 10.23
C SER A 122 2.40 -2.02 10.99
N LYS A 123 3.19 -2.80 11.74
CA LYS A 123 4.42 -2.28 12.39
C LYS A 123 5.46 -1.85 11.35
N GLN A 124 5.69 -2.66 10.31
CA GLN A 124 6.61 -2.30 9.22
C GLN A 124 6.11 -1.05 8.46
N VAL A 125 4.80 -0.95 8.22
CA VAL A 125 4.18 0.24 7.63
C VAL A 125 4.44 1.47 8.49
N ALA A 126 4.28 1.37 9.81
CA ALA A 126 4.54 2.47 10.71
C ALA A 126 6.02 2.93 10.66
N GLU A 127 6.97 1.99 10.61
CA GLU A 127 8.40 2.31 10.46
C GLU A 127 8.67 3.06 9.15
N GLY A 128 8.12 2.58 8.02
CA GLY A 128 8.24 3.26 6.74
C GLY A 128 7.64 4.66 6.74
N ILE A 129 6.48 4.86 7.38
CA ILE A 129 5.88 6.19 7.51
C ILE A 129 6.76 7.12 8.36
N LYS A 130 7.30 6.63 9.49
CA LYS A 130 8.20 7.41 10.34
C LYS A 130 9.43 7.90 9.59
N GLU A 131 10.01 7.02 8.78
CA GLU A 131 11.24 7.30 8.06
C GLU A 131 11.03 8.29 6.89
N PHE A 132 9.99 8.07 6.08
CA PHE A 132 9.84 8.77 4.80
C PHE A 132 8.82 9.90 4.80
N CYS A 133 7.80 9.84 5.67
CA CYS A 133 6.71 10.84 5.68
C CYS A 133 6.07 11.04 7.07
N PRO A 134 6.86 11.37 8.11
CA PRO A 134 6.39 11.41 9.51
C PRO A 134 5.26 12.40 9.76
N ASN A 135 5.08 13.40 8.91
CA ASN A 135 4.07 14.44 9.05
C ASN A 135 2.80 14.18 8.24
N ALA A 136 2.74 13.08 7.49
CA ALA A 136 1.60 12.76 6.64
C ALA A 136 0.32 12.52 7.44
N THR A 137 -0.81 12.88 6.84
CA THR A 137 -2.11 12.37 7.28
C THR A 137 -2.27 10.94 6.78
N ILE A 138 -2.83 10.04 7.59
CA ILE A 138 -2.91 8.61 7.27
C ILE A 138 -4.37 8.18 7.20
N ILE A 139 -4.76 7.55 6.09
CA ILE A 139 -6.03 6.85 5.94
C ILE A 139 -5.73 5.36 5.82
N SER A 140 -6.22 4.55 6.76
CA SER A 140 -6.09 3.09 6.69
C SER A 140 -7.40 2.45 6.24
N VAL A 141 -7.32 1.60 5.21
CA VAL A 141 -8.43 0.77 4.73
C VAL A 141 -8.14 -0.72 4.90
N ALA A 142 -6.97 -1.03 5.45
CA ALA A 142 -6.51 -2.41 5.67
C ALA A 142 -7.30 -3.09 6.79
N ASN A 143 -7.49 -4.41 6.68
CA ASN A 143 -8.26 -5.20 7.62
C ASN A 143 -7.39 -6.18 8.44
N PRO A 144 -7.73 -6.46 9.72
CA PRO A 144 -8.89 -5.92 10.47
C PRO A 144 -8.67 -4.46 10.91
N LEU A 145 -9.58 -3.58 10.50
CA LEU A 145 -9.37 -2.13 10.53
C LEU A 145 -9.00 -1.59 11.91
N ASP A 146 -9.82 -1.91 12.94
CA ASP A 146 -9.64 -1.34 14.27
C ASP A 146 -8.29 -1.74 14.89
N ALA A 147 -7.88 -3.00 14.72
CA ALA A 147 -6.61 -3.48 15.23
C ALA A 147 -5.41 -2.85 14.51
N ILE A 148 -5.54 -2.62 13.20
CA ILE A 148 -4.49 -1.97 12.41
C ILE A 148 -4.39 -0.49 12.77
N VAL A 149 -5.51 0.23 12.85
CA VAL A 149 -5.53 1.64 13.25
C VAL A 149 -4.96 1.80 14.66
N TYR A 150 -5.37 0.94 15.61
CA TYR A 150 -4.81 0.95 16.96
C TYR A 150 -3.28 0.73 16.96
N THR A 151 -2.80 -0.20 16.14
CA THR A 151 -1.36 -0.49 16.04
C THR A 151 -0.60 0.70 15.45
N LEU A 152 -1.13 1.32 14.41
CA LEU A 152 -0.55 2.53 13.81
C LEU A 152 -0.55 3.70 14.79
N ASP A 153 -1.65 3.90 15.53
CA ASP A 153 -1.75 4.94 16.56
C ASP A 153 -0.65 4.78 17.64
N LYS A 154 -0.51 3.58 18.17
CA LYS A 154 0.53 3.28 19.17
C LYS A 154 1.95 3.38 18.64
N ALA A 155 2.17 2.99 17.40
CA ALA A 155 3.49 3.03 16.80
C ALA A 155 3.90 4.45 16.39
N LEU A 156 2.98 5.23 15.82
CA LEU A 156 3.27 6.55 15.23
C LEU A 156 3.06 7.70 16.21
N THR A 157 2.19 7.51 17.23
CA THR A 157 1.76 8.60 18.14
C THR A 157 1.39 9.89 17.39
N PRO A 158 0.53 9.79 16.35
CA PRO A 158 0.23 10.96 15.51
C PRO A 158 -0.65 11.95 16.30
N PRO A 159 -0.67 13.24 15.92
CA PRO A 159 -1.68 14.16 16.40
C PRO A 159 -3.09 13.61 16.15
N LYS A 160 -4.03 13.87 17.05
CA LYS A 160 -5.46 13.55 16.85
C LYS A 160 -5.88 14.06 15.47
N ASN A 161 -6.69 13.38 14.72
CA ASN A 161 -7.12 13.73 13.36
C ASN A 161 -6.10 13.53 12.21
N LYS A 162 -4.90 13.04 12.51
CA LYS A 162 -3.92 12.67 11.47
C LYS A 162 -3.94 11.18 11.11
N LEU A 163 -4.70 10.37 11.83
CA LEU A 163 -4.90 8.95 11.53
C LEU A 163 -6.39 8.64 11.51
N VAL A 164 -6.88 8.15 10.38
CA VAL A 164 -8.28 7.80 10.15
C VAL A 164 -8.38 6.38 9.64
N GLY A 165 -9.28 5.60 10.25
CA GLY A 165 -9.71 4.32 9.71
C GLY A 165 -10.94 4.50 8.81
N MET A 166 -10.93 3.93 7.62
CA MET A 166 -12.06 3.97 6.71
C MET A 166 -12.60 2.57 6.45
N ALA A 167 -13.88 2.36 6.77
CA ALA A 167 -14.63 1.16 6.47
C ALA A 167 -15.99 1.52 5.87
N GLY A 168 -16.61 0.55 5.17
CA GLY A 168 -17.99 0.70 4.73
C GLY A 168 -18.97 0.56 5.90
N GLN A 169 -20.08 1.27 5.84
CA GLN A 169 -21.24 1.01 6.67
C GLN A 169 -22.02 -0.15 6.02
N LEU A 170 -22.24 -1.23 6.78
CA LEU A 170 -23.07 -2.38 6.38
C LEU A 170 -24.52 -2.14 6.68
#